data_e1023fa0878560bc30a47d221b82b032
#
_entry.id   e1023fa0878560bc30a47d221b82b032
#
_cell.length_a   1.000
_cell.length_b   1.000
_cell.length_c   1.000
_cell.angle_alpha   90.00
_cell.angle_beta   90.00
_cell.angle_gamma   90.00
#
_symmetry.space_group_name_H-M   'P 1'
#
loop_
_entity.id
_entity.type
_entity.pdbx_description
1 polymer ?
#
loop_
_entity_poly.entity_id
_entity_poly.type
_entity_poly.pdbx_seq_one_letter_code
_entity_poly.pdbx_strand_id
1 'polypeptide(L)'
;MLRLHYSWVILATGFFILFFSGGSRFAFGLMLKPMSEDLDVSRSTLSLAVTTFMVVSALALPFTGRLVDRWSLKGTIGVAAVLGGIGIGLMGQVDAPWQVFIVYGVVYALGNAGTSVSPVTVMISRWFPNRRGIASSGAVAGNAVGQLVIVMALAAVLVSLDWRWSFTVLGIANLAVLVPLVHLAVRDKPPEDDARPSSLTARAITPPDSALSLGRTLTSPQLALLVAIYMICGFQDFFVTIHIVAFARDQGVGSVLAGNLLALMGLMGLLGVLASGLLADAFGAVRPTVICFLIRMFIFAFIIFDQSTASIFVFGLLYGLTFLITAPLTVVFVGNIFGTARLGTLAGSISMAHQFAGGAGAFFGAWIFDNRGSYDDMFRLLLILSVAAAVLTTLVRERRIDGTATSPPPGL
;
A
#
# COMPACT_ATOMS: atom_id res chain seq x y z
N MET A 1 1.40 -22.11 -32.51
CA MET A 1 1.09 -20.80 -31.90
C MET A 1 0.56 -21.08 -30.49
N LEU A 2 1.32 -20.74 -29.46
CA LEU A 2 0.89 -20.85 -28.05
C LEU A 2 -0.32 -19.92 -27.86
N ARG A 3 -1.52 -20.48 -27.72
CA ARG A 3 -2.68 -19.72 -27.24
C ARG A 3 -2.35 -19.27 -25.82
N LEU A 4 -1.84 -18.04 -25.67
CA LEU A 4 -1.73 -17.42 -24.35
C LEU A 4 -3.13 -17.45 -23.74
N HIS A 5 -3.28 -18.18 -22.66
CA HIS A 5 -4.54 -18.26 -21.93
C HIS A 5 -4.92 -16.83 -21.52
N TYR A 6 -6.14 -16.39 -21.80
CA TYR A 6 -6.56 -15.00 -21.59
C TYR A 6 -6.33 -14.54 -20.13
N SER A 7 -6.28 -15.46 -19.19
CA SER A 7 -5.93 -15.22 -17.79
C SER A 7 -4.58 -14.51 -17.63
N TRP A 8 -3.59 -14.78 -18.48
CA TRP A 8 -2.29 -14.10 -18.43
C TRP A 8 -2.40 -12.64 -18.89
N VAL A 9 -3.31 -12.35 -19.82
CA VAL A 9 -3.62 -10.96 -20.23
C VAL A 9 -4.24 -10.20 -19.06
N ILE A 10 -5.16 -10.82 -18.32
CA ILE A 10 -5.75 -10.25 -17.11
C ILE A 10 -4.69 -10.02 -16.02
N LEU A 11 -3.76 -10.97 -15.85
CA LEU A 11 -2.66 -10.83 -14.89
C LEU A 11 -1.75 -9.65 -15.25
N ALA A 12 -1.33 -9.56 -16.52
CA ALA A 12 -0.52 -8.44 -17.01
C ALA A 12 -1.28 -7.11 -16.87
N THR A 13 -2.58 -7.10 -17.16
CA THR A 13 -3.43 -5.91 -16.97
C THR A 13 -3.47 -5.50 -15.50
N GLY A 14 -3.68 -6.44 -14.59
CA GLY A 14 -3.65 -6.19 -13.14
C GLY A 14 -2.29 -5.65 -12.67
N PHE A 15 -1.20 -6.20 -13.19
CA PHE A 15 0.16 -5.71 -12.93
C PHE A 15 0.31 -4.24 -13.37
N PHE A 16 -0.10 -3.88 -14.59
CA PHE A 16 0.03 -2.51 -15.10
C PHE A 16 -0.91 -1.53 -14.39
N ILE A 17 -2.12 -1.95 -13.99
CA ILE A 17 -2.99 -1.11 -13.16
C ILE A 17 -2.28 -0.75 -11.86
N LEU A 18 -1.71 -1.73 -11.17
CA LEU A 18 -1.00 -1.50 -9.91
C LEU A 18 0.35 -0.81 -10.11
N PHE A 19 1.02 -1.00 -11.24
CA PHE A 19 2.22 -0.26 -11.63
C PHE A 19 1.97 1.24 -11.66
N PHE A 20 0.95 1.68 -12.36
CA PHE A 20 0.60 3.10 -12.43
C PHE A 20 0.01 3.62 -11.13
N SER A 21 -0.86 2.85 -10.47
CA SER A 21 -1.45 3.23 -9.18
C SER A 21 -0.40 3.46 -8.11
N GLY A 22 0.57 2.52 -7.97
CA GLY A 22 1.68 2.64 -7.03
C GLY A 22 2.62 3.79 -7.37
N GLY A 23 3.11 3.85 -8.61
CA GLY A 23 4.03 4.90 -9.03
C GLY A 23 3.44 6.31 -8.86
N SER A 24 2.17 6.51 -9.25
CA SER A 24 1.48 7.79 -9.10
C SER A 24 1.31 8.20 -7.65
N ARG A 25 1.03 7.25 -6.76
CA ARG A 25 0.87 7.51 -5.33
C ARG A 25 2.17 8.00 -4.69
N PHE A 26 3.30 7.38 -5.01
CA PHE A 26 4.60 7.74 -4.45
C PHE A 26 5.21 9.01 -5.07
N ALA A 27 4.71 9.45 -6.24
CA ALA A 27 5.14 10.70 -6.87
C ALA A 27 4.93 11.91 -5.97
N PHE A 28 3.88 11.94 -5.13
CA PHE A 28 3.63 13.05 -4.22
C PHE A 28 4.78 13.27 -3.23
N GLY A 29 5.34 12.21 -2.66
CA GLY A 29 6.48 12.31 -1.74
C GLY A 29 7.73 12.90 -2.40
N LEU A 30 7.98 12.55 -3.68
CA LEU A 30 9.06 13.15 -4.48
C LEU A 30 8.84 14.65 -4.71
N MET A 31 7.60 15.07 -4.93
CA MET A 31 7.23 16.45 -5.27
C MET A 31 6.96 17.34 -4.05
N LEU A 32 6.92 16.79 -2.82
CA LEU A 32 6.52 17.51 -1.61
C LEU A 32 7.33 18.81 -1.40
N LYS A 33 8.66 18.71 -1.47
CA LYS A 33 9.54 19.87 -1.26
C LYS A 33 9.42 20.91 -2.40
N PRO A 34 9.52 20.54 -3.68
CA PRO A 34 9.29 21.48 -4.78
C PRO A 34 7.94 22.19 -4.74
N MET A 35 6.87 21.45 -4.38
CA MET A 35 5.52 22.02 -4.25
C MET A 35 5.43 23.01 -3.09
N SER A 36 6.04 22.70 -1.94
CA SER A 36 6.05 23.56 -0.76
C SER A 36 6.77 24.89 -1.04
N GLU A 37 7.89 24.83 -1.75
CA GLU A 37 8.68 25.99 -2.12
C GLU A 37 7.97 26.86 -3.18
N ASP A 38 7.33 26.26 -4.18
CA ASP A 38 6.70 26.98 -5.30
C ASP A 38 5.33 27.57 -4.93
N LEU A 39 4.53 26.87 -4.12
CA LEU A 39 3.23 27.35 -3.65
C LEU A 39 3.32 28.25 -2.40
N ASP A 40 4.53 28.46 -1.86
CA ASP A 40 4.80 29.21 -0.63
C ASP A 40 3.92 28.75 0.55
N VAL A 41 3.88 27.44 0.76
CA VAL A 41 3.10 26.81 1.84
C VAL A 41 3.93 25.84 2.64
N SER A 42 3.53 25.64 3.90
CA SER A 42 4.17 24.69 4.79
C SER A 42 4.01 23.23 4.30
N ARG A 43 4.94 22.37 4.67
CA ARG A 43 4.85 20.93 4.39
C ARG A 43 3.64 20.30 5.08
N SER A 44 3.23 20.79 6.24
CA SER A 44 2.04 20.32 6.96
C SER A 44 0.77 20.58 6.15
N THR A 45 0.65 21.74 5.50
CA THR A 45 -0.48 22.04 4.61
C THR A 45 -0.57 21.01 3.48
N LEU A 46 0.52 20.72 2.78
CA LEU A 46 0.52 19.73 1.70
C LEU A 46 0.30 18.31 2.24
N SER A 47 0.89 17.97 3.38
CA SER A 47 0.70 16.65 3.99
C SER A 47 -0.72 16.42 4.49
N LEU A 48 -1.46 17.51 4.82
CA LEU A 48 -2.89 17.41 5.12
C LEU A 48 -3.70 17.01 3.87
N ALA A 49 -3.28 17.39 2.66
CA ALA A 49 -3.89 16.89 1.42
C ALA A 49 -3.64 15.38 1.25
N VAL A 50 -2.48 14.85 1.67
CA VAL A 50 -2.21 13.40 1.72
C VAL A 50 -3.12 12.73 2.75
N THR A 51 -3.32 13.34 3.92
CA THR A 51 -4.28 12.84 4.93
C THR A 51 -5.69 12.79 4.35
N THR A 52 -6.11 13.82 3.63
CA THR A 52 -7.41 13.85 2.93
C THR A 52 -7.51 12.71 1.93
N PHE A 53 -6.48 12.49 1.11
CA PHE A 53 -6.40 11.34 0.20
C PHE A 53 -6.56 10.00 0.93
N MET A 54 -5.88 9.82 2.08
CA MET A 54 -5.98 8.59 2.86
C MET A 54 -7.40 8.34 3.39
N VAL A 55 -8.01 9.38 3.95
CA VAL A 55 -9.38 9.31 4.48
C VAL A 55 -10.38 9.02 3.37
N VAL A 56 -10.33 9.78 2.26
CA VAL A 56 -11.25 9.59 1.13
C VAL A 56 -11.06 8.22 0.49
N SER A 57 -9.82 7.78 0.28
CA SER A 57 -9.54 6.44 -0.25
C SER A 57 -10.07 5.34 0.67
N ALA A 58 -9.82 5.45 1.99
CA ALA A 58 -10.29 4.46 2.97
C ALA A 58 -11.83 4.34 2.97
N LEU A 59 -12.53 5.48 2.92
CA LEU A 59 -13.99 5.52 2.86
C LEU A 59 -14.54 5.03 1.51
N ALA A 60 -13.82 5.28 0.41
CA ALA A 60 -14.23 4.85 -0.93
C ALA A 60 -14.10 3.33 -1.17
N LEU A 61 -13.18 2.63 -0.48
CA LEU A 61 -12.94 1.20 -0.69
C LEU A 61 -14.20 0.32 -0.55
N PRO A 62 -15.05 0.46 0.48
CA PRO A 62 -16.28 -0.34 0.58
C PRO A 62 -17.28 -0.06 -0.55
N PHE A 63 -17.34 1.19 -1.04
CA PHE A 63 -18.20 1.56 -2.18
C PHE A 63 -17.67 0.96 -3.48
N THR A 64 -16.36 1.02 -3.69
CA THR A 64 -15.69 0.40 -4.84
C THR A 64 -15.96 -1.11 -4.88
N GLY A 65 -15.84 -1.80 -3.73
CA GLY A 65 -16.19 -3.22 -3.63
C GLY A 65 -17.62 -3.52 -4.03
N ARG A 66 -18.60 -2.72 -3.55
CA ARG A 66 -20.01 -2.86 -3.94
C ARG A 66 -20.27 -2.61 -5.42
N LEU A 67 -19.55 -1.63 -6.02
CA LEU A 67 -19.66 -1.35 -7.46
C LEU A 67 -19.10 -2.51 -8.29
N VAL A 68 -17.99 -3.10 -7.89
CA VAL A 68 -17.40 -4.29 -8.53
C VAL A 68 -18.36 -5.48 -8.47
N ASP A 69 -19.09 -5.64 -7.37
CA ASP A 69 -19.99 -6.78 -7.19
C ASP A 69 -21.35 -6.58 -7.88
N ARG A 70 -21.90 -5.36 -7.88
CA ARG A 70 -23.26 -5.08 -8.33
C ARG A 70 -23.36 -4.53 -9.74
N TRP A 71 -22.34 -3.82 -10.20
CA TRP A 71 -22.35 -3.18 -11.52
C TRP A 71 -21.44 -3.95 -12.48
N SER A 72 -20.15 -3.65 -12.51
CA SER A 72 -19.18 -4.23 -13.42
C SER A 72 -17.78 -3.98 -12.89
N LEU A 73 -16.96 -5.02 -12.90
CA LEU A 73 -15.54 -4.89 -12.57
C LEU A 73 -14.84 -3.96 -13.58
N LYS A 74 -15.07 -4.20 -14.89
CA LYS A 74 -14.53 -3.40 -15.99
C LYS A 74 -14.97 -1.94 -15.88
N GLY A 75 -16.26 -1.70 -15.65
CA GLY A 75 -16.81 -0.35 -15.49
C GLY A 75 -16.22 0.38 -14.31
N THR A 76 -16.14 -0.28 -13.15
CA THR A 76 -15.60 0.31 -11.91
C THR A 76 -14.12 0.68 -12.07
N ILE A 77 -13.28 -0.25 -12.54
CA ILE A 77 -11.85 0.01 -12.75
C ILE A 77 -11.65 1.05 -13.87
N GLY A 78 -12.47 1.02 -14.93
CA GLY A 78 -12.38 1.97 -16.04
C GLY A 78 -12.66 3.41 -15.60
N VAL A 79 -13.77 3.65 -14.89
CA VAL A 79 -14.09 4.98 -14.34
C VAL A 79 -13.01 5.42 -13.36
N ALA A 80 -12.54 4.52 -12.51
CA ALA A 80 -11.49 4.81 -11.55
C ALA A 80 -10.15 5.16 -12.23
N ALA A 81 -9.77 4.48 -13.31
CA ALA A 81 -8.58 4.80 -14.09
C ALA A 81 -8.66 6.20 -14.72
N VAL A 82 -9.83 6.57 -15.25
CA VAL A 82 -10.06 7.92 -15.78
C VAL A 82 -9.96 8.96 -14.68
N LEU A 83 -10.66 8.77 -13.56
CA LEU A 83 -10.62 9.71 -12.41
C LEU A 83 -9.19 9.84 -11.85
N GLY A 84 -8.48 8.72 -11.70
CA GLY A 84 -7.11 8.71 -11.22
C GLY A 84 -6.15 9.45 -12.16
N GLY A 85 -6.24 9.20 -13.46
CA GLY A 85 -5.42 9.86 -14.46
C GLY A 85 -5.72 11.36 -14.56
N ILE A 86 -7.00 11.77 -14.53
CA ILE A 86 -7.41 13.17 -14.49
C ILE A 86 -6.90 13.82 -13.19
N GLY A 87 -7.12 13.19 -12.01
CA GLY A 87 -6.68 13.72 -10.73
C GLY A 87 -5.18 13.98 -10.68
N ILE A 88 -4.37 13.01 -11.10
CA ILE A 88 -2.91 13.19 -11.17
C ILE A 88 -2.51 14.25 -12.21
N GLY A 89 -3.11 14.24 -13.40
CA GLY A 89 -2.77 15.20 -14.45
C GLY A 89 -3.12 16.64 -14.08
N LEU A 90 -4.26 16.87 -13.44
CA LEU A 90 -4.69 18.19 -12.97
C LEU A 90 -3.82 18.74 -11.84
N MET A 91 -3.04 17.89 -11.14
CA MET A 91 -2.03 18.39 -10.20
C MET A 91 -1.02 19.32 -10.87
N GLY A 92 -0.75 19.14 -12.15
CA GLY A 92 0.10 20.04 -12.94
C GLY A 92 -0.51 21.41 -13.24
N GLN A 93 -1.80 21.62 -12.94
CA GLN A 93 -2.51 22.91 -13.15
C GLN A 93 -2.84 23.60 -11.83
N VAL A 94 -2.28 23.12 -10.72
CA VAL A 94 -2.56 23.66 -9.39
C VAL A 94 -1.75 24.93 -9.17
N ASP A 95 -2.46 26.03 -8.86
CA ASP A 95 -1.88 27.34 -8.55
C ASP A 95 -2.14 27.79 -7.10
N ALA A 96 -3.00 27.06 -6.38
CA ALA A 96 -3.36 27.37 -5.01
C ALA A 96 -3.44 26.12 -4.14
N PRO A 97 -3.05 26.20 -2.86
CA PRO A 97 -2.98 25.05 -1.96
C PRO A 97 -4.31 24.29 -1.82
N TRP A 98 -5.46 24.98 -1.77
CA TRP A 98 -6.77 24.34 -1.65
C TRP A 98 -7.12 23.41 -2.82
N GLN A 99 -6.57 23.68 -4.03
CA GLN A 99 -6.76 22.84 -5.20
C GLN A 99 -6.10 21.47 -5.01
N VAL A 100 -4.96 21.41 -4.31
CA VAL A 100 -4.29 20.13 -3.98
C VAL A 100 -5.23 19.21 -3.19
N PHE A 101 -5.99 19.77 -2.23
CA PHE A 101 -6.95 18.98 -1.45
C PHE A 101 -8.05 18.38 -2.32
N ILE A 102 -8.58 19.16 -3.26
CA ILE A 102 -9.64 18.67 -4.16
C ILE A 102 -9.06 17.69 -5.18
N VAL A 103 -8.01 18.07 -5.87
CA VAL A 103 -7.48 17.32 -7.01
C VAL A 103 -6.81 16.03 -6.54
N TYR A 104 -5.86 16.11 -5.60
CA TYR A 104 -5.17 14.94 -5.06
C TYR A 104 -5.98 14.27 -3.96
N GLY A 105 -6.48 15.05 -3.00
CA GLY A 105 -7.15 14.53 -1.81
C GLY A 105 -8.50 13.88 -2.10
N VAL A 106 -9.23 14.33 -3.13
CA VAL A 106 -10.57 13.79 -3.46
C VAL A 106 -10.57 13.10 -4.82
N VAL A 107 -10.28 13.81 -5.91
CA VAL A 107 -10.45 13.25 -7.27
C VAL A 107 -9.51 12.07 -7.49
N TYR A 108 -8.21 12.26 -7.24
CA TYR A 108 -7.23 11.17 -7.35
C TYR A 108 -7.50 10.05 -6.35
N ALA A 109 -7.90 10.37 -5.11
CA ALA A 109 -8.21 9.38 -4.09
C ALA A 109 -9.33 8.42 -4.50
N LEU A 110 -10.41 8.95 -5.09
CA LEU A 110 -11.52 8.14 -5.62
C LEU A 110 -11.06 7.23 -6.77
N GLY A 111 -10.26 7.76 -7.68
CA GLY A 111 -9.64 6.99 -8.76
C GLY A 111 -8.71 5.90 -8.24
N ASN A 112 -7.84 6.25 -7.29
CA ASN A 112 -6.90 5.30 -6.67
C ASN A 112 -7.63 4.19 -5.92
N ALA A 113 -8.75 4.46 -5.25
CA ALA A 113 -9.52 3.43 -4.56
C ALA A 113 -9.99 2.32 -5.51
N GLY A 114 -10.43 2.67 -6.72
CA GLY A 114 -10.90 1.71 -7.72
C GLY A 114 -9.80 1.02 -8.53
N THR A 115 -8.58 1.57 -8.55
CA THR A 115 -7.38 0.96 -9.16
C THR A 115 -6.43 0.36 -8.12
N SER A 116 -6.84 0.27 -6.87
CA SER A 116 -6.04 -0.27 -5.75
C SER A 116 -5.91 -1.79 -5.78
N VAL A 117 -5.12 -2.31 -4.85
CA VAL A 117 -4.88 -3.76 -4.70
C VAL A 117 -6.19 -4.54 -4.55
N SER A 118 -7.18 -4.02 -3.81
CA SER A 118 -8.43 -4.74 -3.53
C SER A 118 -9.23 -5.09 -4.79
N PRO A 119 -9.66 -4.15 -5.66
CA PRO A 119 -10.38 -4.48 -6.90
C PRO A 119 -9.55 -5.34 -7.86
N VAL A 120 -8.24 -5.08 -7.96
CA VAL A 120 -7.35 -5.85 -8.83
C VAL A 120 -7.22 -7.29 -8.36
N THR A 121 -7.08 -7.56 -7.07
CA THR A 121 -7.03 -8.94 -6.56
C THR A 121 -8.35 -9.67 -6.72
N VAL A 122 -9.49 -8.99 -6.61
CA VAL A 122 -10.81 -9.54 -6.96
C VAL A 122 -10.84 -9.93 -8.45
N MET A 123 -10.37 -9.07 -9.35
CA MET A 123 -10.25 -9.37 -10.77
C MET A 123 -9.42 -10.64 -10.98
N ILE A 124 -8.21 -10.69 -10.45
CA ILE A 124 -7.30 -11.84 -10.57
C ILE A 124 -7.92 -13.13 -10.03
N SER A 125 -8.58 -13.05 -8.87
CA SER A 125 -9.18 -14.23 -8.23
C SER A 125 -10.31 -14.87 -9.03
N ARG A 126 -11.01 -14.10 -9.87
CA ARG A 126 -12.04 -14.61 -10.80
C ARG A 126 -11.45 -15.43 -11.96
N TRP A 127 -10.21 -15.09 -12.38
CA TRP A 127 -9.53 -15.71 -13.52
C TRP A 127 -8.54 -16.81 -13.13
N PHE A 128 -8.09 -16.86 -11.87
CA PHE A 128 -7.14 -17.83 -11.34
C PHE A 128 -7.69 -18.57 -10.11
N PRO A 129 -8.78 -19.38 -10.25
CA PRO A 129 -9.44 -20.02 -9.10
C PRO A 129 -8.51 -20.95 -8.31
N ASN A 130 -7.56 -21.64 -8.99
CA ASN A 130 -6.68 -22.63 -8.38
C ASN A 130 -5.31 -22.07 -7.93
N ARG A 131 -4.93 -20.85 -8.34
CA ARG A 131 -3.62 -20.24 -8.06
C ARG A 131 -3.77 -18.79 -7.66
N ARG A 132 -4.79 -18.46 -6.86
CA ARG A 132 -5.14 -17.08 -6.48
C ARG A 132 -3.99 -16.34 -5.80
N GLY A 133 -3.27 -16.99 -4.89
CA GLY A 133 -2.17 -16.39 -4.14
C GLY A 133 -1.04 -15.93 -5.06
N ILE A 134 -0.46 -16.86 -5.84
CA ILE A 134 0.65 -16.56 -6.74
C ILE A 134 0.26 -15.52 -7.80
N ALA A 135 -0.94 -15.66 -8.40
CA ALA A 135 -1.40 -14.72 -9.41
C ALA A 135 -1.64 -13.33 -8.82
N SER A 136 -2.24 -13.23 -7.62
CA SER A 136 -2.43 -11.95 -6.93
C SER A 136 -1.09 -11.30 -6.57
N SER A 137 -0.12 -12.08 -6.07
CA SER A 137 1.22 -11.57 -5.76
C SER A 137 1.93 -11.06 -7.02
N GLY A 138 1.78 -11.75 -8.15
CA GLY A 138 2.31 -11.30 -9.44
C GLY A 138 1.72 -9.95 -9.89
N ALA A 139 0.41 -9.74 -9.72
CA ALA A 139 -0.21 -8.45 -10.00
C ALA A 139 0.26 -7.36 -9.02
N VAL A 140 0.33 -7.67 -7.72
CA VAL A 140 0.76 -6.73 -6.65
C VAL A 140 2.21 -6.32 -6.82
N ALA A 141 3.07 -7.17 -7.38
CA ALA A 141 4.45 -6.82 -7.74
C ALA A 141 4.50 -5.56 -8.64
N GLY A 142 3.46 -5.32 -9.45
CA GLY A 142 3.31 -4.10 -10.24
C GLY A 142 3.42 -2.83 -9.40
N ASN A 143 2.90 -2.83 -8.18
CA ASN A 143 2.95 -1.67 -7.28
C ASN A 143 4.40 -1.28 -6.92
N ALA A 144 5.23 -2.27 -6.56
CA ALA A 144 6.63 -2.06 -6.22
C ALA A 144 7.48 -1.67 -7.45
N VAL A 145 7.23 -2.33 -8.61
CA VAL A 145 7.90 -2.00 -9.87
C VAL A 145 7.48 -0.61 -10.36
N GLY A 146 6.20 -0.25 -10.19
CA GLY A 146 5.69 1.09 -10.50
C GLY A 146 6.35 2.18 -9.65
N GLN A 147 6.48 1.94 -8.34
CA GLN A 147 7.24 2.83 -7.46
C GLN A 147 8.67 3.00 -7.95
N LEU A 148 9.38 1.89 -8.23
CA LEU A 148 10.76 1.93 -8.71
C LEU A 148 10.88 2.72 -10.02
N VAL A 149 10.15 2.32 -11.06
CA VAL A 149 10.34 2.84 -12.43
C VAL A 149 9.80 4.25 -12.57
N ILE A 150 8.56 4.51 -12.09
CA ILE A 150 7.93 5.82 -12.25
C ILE A 150 8.63 6.86 -11.39
N VAL A 151 8.97 6.55 -10.14
CA VAL A 151 9.65 7.52 -9.27
C VAL A 151 11.06 7.83 -9.78
N MET A 152 11.82 6.84 -10.27
CA MET A 152 13.12 7.09 -10.90
C MET A 152 12.99 7.97 -12.15
N ALA A 153 12.02 7.67 -13.02
CA ALA A 153 11.77 8.46 -14.22
C ALA A 153 11.39 9.91 -13.88
N LEU A 154 10.50 10.10 -12.91
CA LEU A 154 10.11 11.44 -12.44
C LEU A 154 11.25 12.17 -11.74
N ALA A 155 12.09 11.49 -10.98
CA ALA A 155 13.27 12.09 -10.35
C ALA A 155 14.25 12.61 -11.40
N ALA A 156 14.43 11.90 -12.53
CA ALA A 156 15.24 12.34 -13.65
C ALA A 156 14.60 13.52 -14.40
N VAL A 157 13.29 13.47 -14.64
CA VAL A 157 12.53 14.53 -15.32
C VAL A 157 12.52 15.82 -14.50
N LEU A 158 12.44 15.73 -13.17
CA LEU A 158 12.41 16.88 -12.25
C LEU A 158 13.68 17.75 -12.31
N VAL A 159 14.76 17.25 -12.90
CA VAL A 159 16.00 18.03 -13.11
C VAL A 159 15.84 19.04 -14.25
N SER A 160 15.07 18.67 -15.28
CA SER A 160 14.89 19.47 -16.51
C SER A 160 13.52 20.14 -16.60
N LEU A 161 12.54 19.59 -15.92
CA LEU A 161 11.16 20.06 -15.89
C LEU A 161 10.72 20.26 -14.43
N ASP A 162 9.76 21.15 -14.22
CA ASP A 162 9.20 21.39 -12.89
C ASP A 162 8.25 20.26 -12.43
N TRP A 163 7.75 20.34 -11.19
CA TRP A 163 6.85 19.38 -10.62
C TRP A 163 5.48 19.35 -11.33
N ARG A 164 5.02 20.47 -11.91
CA ARG A 164 3.76 20.58 -12.65
C ARG A 164 3.79 19.72 -13.90
N TRP A 165 4.86 19.83 -14.69
CA TRP A 165 5.06 18.98 -15.86
C TRP A 165 5.18 17.51 -15.50
N SER A 166 5.84 17.20 -14.40
CA SER A 166 5.98 15.83 -13.91
C SER A 166 4.62 15.18 -13.63
N PHE A 167 3.71 15.89 -12.94
CA PHE A 167 2.35 15.40 -12.72
C PHE A 167 1.51 15.36 -14.00
N THR A 168 1.63 16.36 -14.87
CA THR A 168 0.91 16.39 -16.16
C THR A 168 1.27 15.19 -17.02
N VAL A 169 2.58 14.92 -17.21
CA VAL A 169 3.07 13.77 -17.99
C VAL A 169 2.61 12.46 -17.35
N LEU A 170 2.69 12.34 -16.04
CA LEU A 170 2.22 11.16 -15.33
C LEU A 170 0.71 10.93 -15.50
N GLY A 171 -0.10 11.98 -15.43
CA GLY A 171 -1.54 11.92 -15.69
C GLY A 171 -1.87 11.49 -17.13
N ILE A 172 -1.20 12.09 -18.10
CA ILE A 172 -1.34 11.70 -19.52
C ILE A 172 -0.94 10.23 -19.70
N ALA A 173 0.18 9.78 -19.14
CA ALA A 173 0.61 8.39 -19.21
C ALA A 173 -0.42 7.43 -18.59
N ASN A 174 -0.99 7.78 -17.42
CA ASN A 174 -2.07 7.01 -16.79
C ASN A 174 -3.28 6.89 -17.76
N LEU A 175 -3.76 8.00 -18.31
CA LEU A 175 -4.91 8.00 -19.22
C LEU A 175 -4.62 7.24 -20.52
N ALA A 176 -3.47 7.50 -21.14
CA ALA A 176 -3.11 6.91 -22.42
C ALA A 176 -2.85 5.40 -22.35
N VAL A 177 -2.39 4.89 -21.20
CA VAL A 177 -2.08 3.47 -21.04
C VAL A 177 -3.20 2.72 -20.32
N LEU A 178 -3.64 3.18 -19.14
CA LEU A 178 -4.59 2.42 -18.32
C LEU A 178 -5.99 2.40 -18.93
N VAL A 179 -6.47 3.51 -19.47
CA VAL A 179 -7.85 3.57 -19.99
C VAL A 179 -8.03 2.61 -21.18
N PRO A 180 -7.18 2.63 -22.23
CA PRO A 180 -7.26 1.64 -23.31
C PRO A 180 -7.03 0.21 -22.79
N LEU A 181 -6.04 -0.01 -21.92
CA LEU A 181 -5.72 -1.32 -21.39
C LEU A 181 -6.91 -1.94 -20.64
N VAL A 182 -7.56 -1.17 -19.76
CA VAL A 182 -8.75 -1.62 -19.02
C VAL A 182 -9.90 -1.88 -19.99
N HIS A 183 -10.12 -0.96 -20.95
CA HIS A 183 -11.21 -1.09 -21.90
C HIS A 183 -11.08 -2.31 -22.81
N LEU A 184 -9.87 -2.62 -23.28
CA LEU A 184 -9.60 -3.71 -24.21
C LEU A 184 -9.39 -5.07 -23.52
N ALA A 185 -8.73 -5.07 -22.36
CA ALA A 185 -8.26 -6.30 -21.73
C ALA A 185 -9.11 -6.77 -20.54
N VAL A 186 -9.79 -5.86 -19.80
CA VAL A 186 -10.60 -6.30 -18.66
C VAL A 186 -11.94 -6.87 -19.13
N ARG A 187 -12.28 -8.04 -18.63
CA ARG A 187 -13.58 -8.70 -18.79
C ARG A 187 -14.16 -9.06 -17.45
N ASP A 188 -15.46 -8.90 -17.28
CA ASP A 188 -16.16 -9.15 -16.01
C ASP A 188 -16.18 -10.63 -15.61
N LYS A 189 -16.24 -11.53 -16.59
CA LYS A 189 -16.31 -12.98 -16.38
C LYS A 189 -15.36 -13.71 -17.32
N PRO A 190 -14.74 -14.84 -16.89
CA PRO A 190 -14.08 -15.75 -17.79
C PRO A 190 -15.11 -16.38 -18.75
N PRO A 191 -14.70 -16.82 -19.96
CA PRO A 191 -15.54 -17.62 -20.86
C PRO A 191 -16.03 -18.88 -20.16
N GLU A 192 -17.26 -19.33 -20.47
CA GLU A 192 -17.89 -20.48 -19.83
C GLU A 192 -17.10 -21.79 -20.02
N ASP A 193 -16.38 -21.92 -21.15
CA ASP A 193 -15.51 -23.08 -21.46
C ASP A 193 -14.30 -23.19 -20.53
N ASP A 194 -13.86 -22.10 -19.92
CA ASP A 194 -12.74 -22.07 -18.96
C ASP A 194 -13.22 -22.20 -17.50
N ALA A 195 -14.52 -22.11 -17.26
CA ALA A 195 -15.17 -22.25 -15.97
C ALA A 195 -15.37 -23.74 -15.61
N ARG A 196 -14.31 -24.57 -15.63
CA ARG A 196 -14.40 -25.90 -15.03
C ARG A 196 -14.70 -25.73 -13.55
N PRO A 197 -15.82 -26.28 -13.05
CA PRO A 197 -16.09 -26.28 -11.62
C PRO A 197 -14.92 -27.01 -10.96
N SER A 198 -14.07 -26.30 -10.24
CA SER A 198 -13.11 -26.97 -9.39
C SER A 198 -13.91 -27.71 -8.33
N SER A 199 -13.78 -29.03 -8.27
CA SER A 199 -14.37 -29.89 -7.25
C SER A 199 -14.02 -29.47 -5.82
N LEU A 200 -13.09 -28.51 -5.67
CA LEU A 200 -12.72 -27.86 -4.41
C LEU A 200 -13.63 -26.68 -4.04
N THR A 201 -14.35 -26.06 -4.98
CA THR A 201 -15.36 -25.05 -4.67
C THR A 201 -16.68 -25.66 -4.22
N ALA A 202 -16.92 -26.93 -4.50
CA ALA A 202 -18.08 -27.65 -4.00
C ALA A 202 -17.95 -28.14 -2.53
N ARG A 203 -16.75 -28.09 -1.96
CA ARG A 203 -16.62 -28.05 -0.51
C ARG A 203 -16.92 -26.61 -0.08
N ALA A 204 -18.18 -26.22 -0.22
CA ALA A 204 -18.75 -25.13 0.53
C ALA A 204 -18.21 -25.30 1.95
N ILE A 205 -17.39 -24.36 2.37
CA ILE A 205 -16.97 -24.24 3.76
C ILE A 205 -18.30 -24.08 4.49
N THR A 206 -18.83 -25.17 4.98
CA THR A 206 -19.93 -25.16 5.94
C THR A 206 -19.44 -24.21 7.02
N PRO A 207 -20.14 -23.10 7.30
CA PRO A 207 -19.72 -22.24 8.39
C PRO A 207 -19.65 -23.17 9.61
N PRO A 208 -18.53 -23.27 10.31
CA PRO A 208 -18.56 -23.96 11.59
C PRO A 208 -19.61 -23.23 12.43
N ASP A 209 -20.54 -23.97 13.02
CA ASP A 209 -21.60 -23.49 13.93
C ASP A 209 -21.06 -22.66 15.12
N SER A 210 -19.76 -22.49 15.23
CA SER A 210 -19.02 -21.72 16.23
C SER A 210 -18.49 -20.39 15.73
N ALA A 211 -18.93 -19.84 14.58
CA ALA A 211 -18.48 -18.53 14.14
C ALA A 211 -18.91 -17.47 15.17
N LEU A 212 -17.95 -16.95 15.95
CA LEU A 212 -18.17 -15.83 16.85
C LEU A 212 -18.99 -14.74 16.14
N SER A 213 -20.01 -14.20 16.81
CA SER A 213 -20.80 -13.11 16.22
C SER A 213 -19.86 -11.96 15.79
N LEU A 214 -20.17 -11.23 14.72
CA LEU A 214 -19.32 -10.13 14.23
C LEU A 214 -19.02 -9.13 15.36
N GLY A 215 -20.03 -8.81 16.19
CA GLY A 215 -19.86 -7.93 17.33
C GLY A 215 -18.80 -8.44 18.32
N ARG A 216 -18.82 -9.74 18.64
CA ARG A 216 -17.85 -10.36 19.56
C ARG A 216 -16.43 -10.42 18.95
N THR A 217 -16.34 -10.53 17.64
CA THR A 217 -15.03 -10.47 16.96
C THR A 217 -14.47 -9.05 16.95
N LEU A 218 -15.31 -8.05 16.67
CA LEU A 218 -14.92 -6.63 16.66
C LEU A 218 -14.49 -6.12 18.05
N THR A 219 -15.01 -6.69 19.13
CA THR A 219 -14.62 -6.34 20.50
C THR A 219 -13.51 -7.23 21.06
N SER A 220 -12.94 -8.13 20.24
CA SER A 220 -11.90 -9.04 20.73
C SER A 220 -10.56 -8.32 21.00
N PRO A 221 -9.87 -8.61 22.10
CA PRO A 221 -8.55 -8.03 22.39
C PRO A 221 -7.52 -8.33 21.30
N GLN A 222 -7.63 -9.48 20.62
CA GLN A 222 -6.72 -9.86 19.55
C GLN A 222 -6.88 -8.97 18.31
N LEU A 223 -8.11 -8.61 17.96
CA LEU A 223 -8.34 -7.65 16.87
C LEU A 223 -7.86 -6.25 17.26
N ALA A 224 -8.10 -5.82 18.49
CA ALA A 224 -7.60 -4.53 18.99
C ALA A 224 -6.06 -4.45 18.94
N LEU A 225 -5.36 -5.52 19.31
CA LEU A 225 -3.90 -5.62 19.18
C LEU A 225 -3.45 -5.49 17.72
N LEU A 226 -4.08 -6.24 16.80
CA LEU A 226 -3.76 -6.15 15.38
C LEU A 226 -4.02 -4.74 14.84
N VAL A 227 -5.15 -4.14 15.16
CA VAL A 227 -5.47 -2.77 14.76
C VAL A 227 -4.40 -1.80 15.27
N ALA A 228 -4.01 -1.89 16.54
CA ALA A 228 -2.98 -1.02 17.11
C ALA A 228 -1.62 -1.19 16.41
N ILE A 229 -1.18 -2.44 16.19
CA ILE A 229 0.07 -2.75 15.49
C ILE A 229 0.06 -2.16 14.07
N TYR A 230 -1.04 -2.35 13.35
CA TYR A 230 -1.16 -1.86 11.97
C TYR A 230 -1.38 -0.35 11.89
N MET A 231 -1.97 0.28 12.90
CA MET A 231 -1.99 1.75 13.01
C MET A 231 -0.57 2.31 13.18
N ILE A 232 0.24 1.70 14.06
CA ILE A 232 1.66 2.10 14.20
C ILE A 232 2.40 1.89 12.88
N CYS A 233 2.20 0.76 12.21
CA CYS A 233 2.79 0.48 10.91
C CYS A 233 2.44 1.56 9.89
N GLY A 234 1.14 1.86 9.73
CA GLY A 234 0.66 2.87 8.79
C GLY A 234 1.23 4.27 9.09
N PHE A 235 1.24 4.65 10.36
CA PHE A 235 1.82 5.92 10.80
C PHE A 235 3.28 6.06 10.35
N GLN A 236 4.10 5.01 10.54
CA GLN A 236 5.50 4.98 10.11
C GLN A 236 5.63 4.98 8.59
N ASP A 237 4.85 4.13 7.90
CA ASP A 237 4.96 3.89 6.46
C ASP A 237 4.69 5.17 5.65
N PHE A 238 3.65 5.91 6.03
CA PHE A 238 3.30 7.13 5.30
C PHE A 238 4.17 8.32 5.69
N PHE A 239 4.64 8.40 6.93
CA PHE A 239 5.68 9.37 7.26
C PHE A 239 6.92 9.16 6.38
N VAL A 240 7.48 7.96 6.37
CA VAL A 240 8.73 7.71 5.64
C VAL A 240 8.53 7.92 4.14
N THR A 241 7.50 7.35 3.54
CA THR A 241 7.29 7.45 2.08
C THR A 241 6.99 8.85 1.58
N ILE A 242 6.40 9.71 2.41
CA ILE A 242 6.10 11.10 2.04
C ILE A 242 7.30 12.02 2.31
N HIS A 243 8.04 11.81 3.40
CA HIS A 243 9.07 12.76 3.83
C HIS A 243 10.50 12.37 3.52
N ILE A 244 10.80 11.09 3.14
CA ILE A 244 12.17 10.63 2.95
C ILE A 244 12.95 11.43 1.90
N VAL A 245 12.31 11.82 0.80
CA VAL A 245 12.94 12.62 -0.26
C VAL A 245 13.20 14.04 0.22
N ALA A 246 12.22 14.65 0.89
CA ALA A 246 12.37 15.99 1.47
C ALA A 246 13.46 16.00 2.54
N PHE A 247 13.48 15.02 3.45
CA PHE A 247 14.50 14.83 4.46
C PHE A 247 15.91 14.68 3.84
N ALA A 248 16.06 13.82 2.84
CA ALA A 248 17.36 13.62 2.17
C ALA A 248 17.85 14.93 1.51
N ARG A 249 16.95 15.68 0.86
CA ARG A 249 17.29 16.98 0.26
C ARG A 249 17.67 18.04 1.30
N ASP A 250 17.03 18.03 2.46
CA ASP A 250 17.35 18.95 3.56
C ASP A 250 18.73 18.66 4.15
N GLN A 251 19.19 17.40 4.08
CA GLN A 251 20.56 16.97 4.44
C GLN A 251 21.58 17.13 3.30
N GLY A 252 21.24 17.86 2.22
CA GLY A 252 22.13 18.17 1.12
C GLY A 252 22.24 17.07 0.04
N VAL A 253 21.46 16.01 0.10
CA VAL A 253 21.42 14.99 -0.95
C VAL A 253 20.79 15.58 -2.22
N GLY A 254 21.47 15.41 -3.37
CA GLY A 254 20.97 15.89 -4.65
C GLY A 254 19.59 15.30 -5.01
N SER A 255 18.76 16.08 -5.70
CA SER A 255 17.33 15.73 -5.96
C SER A 255 17.13 14.40 -6.67
N VAL A 256 17.96 14.09 -7.69
CA VAL A 256 17.91 12.79 -8.40
C VAL A 256 18.24 11.64 -7.46
N LEU A 257 19.29 11.79 -6.65
CA LEU A 257 19.74 10.75 -5.75
C LEU A 257 18.70 10.50 -4.63
N ALA A 258 18.12 11.58 -4.09
CA ALA A 258 17.03 11.49 -3.11
C ALA A 258 15.76 10.83 -3.69
N GLY A 259 15.40 11.16 -4.94
CA GLY A 259 14.30 10.50 -5.63
C GLY A 259 14.57 9.01 -5.91
N ASN A 260 15.80 8.68 -6.31
CA ASN A 260 16.22 7.28 -6.52
C ASN A 260 16.17 6.46 -5.22
N LEU A 261 16.42 7.07 -4.06
CA LEU A 261 16.27 6.41 -2.77
C LEU A 261 14.82 5.92 -2.55
N LEU A 262 13.84 6.77 -2.79
CA LEU A 262 12.42 6.40 -2.70
C LEU A 262 12.05 5.29 -3.70
N ALA A 263 12.61 5.34 -4.90
CA ALA A 263 12.42 4.30 -5.91
C ALA A 263 13.03 2.95 -5.48
N LEU A 264 14.26 2.96 -4.96
CA LEU A 264 14.95 1.76 -4.46
C LEU A 264 14.25 1.16 -3.24
N MET A 265 13.59 1.98 -2.39
CA MET A 265 12.71 1.46 -1.35
C MET A 265 11.61 0.57 -1.93
N GLY A 266 11.07 0.90 -3.10
CA GLY A 266 10.08 0.04 -3.79
C GLY A 266 10.66 -1.31 -4.18
N LEU A 267 11.90 -1.35 -4.70
CA LEU A 267 12.61 -2.59 -5.01
C LEU A 267 12.85 -3.44 -3.77
N MET A 268 13.33 -2.83 -2.69
CA MET A 268 13.53 -3.52 -1.42
C MET A 268 12.20 -4.02 -0.83
N GLY A 269 11.11 -3.26 -1.00
CA GLY A 269 9.76 -3.66 -0.61
C GLY A 269 9.27 -4.90 -1.35
N LEU A 270 9.61 -5.04 -2.65
CA LEU A 270 9.33 -6.26 -3.41
C LEU A 270 10.05 -7.48 -2.81
N LEU A 271 11.34 -7.35 -2.47
CA LEU A 271 12.10 -8.40 -1.81
C LEU A 271 11.49 -8.76 -0.44
N GLY A 272 11.10 -7.73 0.33
CA GLY A 272 10.45 -7.92 1.62
C GLY A 272 9.13 -8.68 1.55
N VAL A 273 8.27 -8.34 0.59
CA VAL A 273 6.99 -9.05 0.35
C VAL A 273 7.22 -10.50 -0.02
N LEU A 274 8.16 -10.79 -0.91
CA LEU A 274 8.48 -12.17 -1.29
C LEU A 274 9.01 -12.97 -0.08
N ALA A 275 9.90 -12.37 0.70
CA ALA A 275 10.43 -12.98 1.91
C ALA A 275 9.32 -13.20 2.96
N SER A 276 8.36 -12.27 3.10
CA SER A 276 7.30 -12.37 4.12
C SER A 276 6.42 -13.59 3.94
N GLY A 277 6.10 -13.96 2.69
CA GLY A 277 5.31 -15.15 2.40
C GLY A 277 6.04 -16.43 2.85
N LEU A 278 7.32 -16.56 2.49
CA LEU A 278 8.15 -17.70 2.88
C LEU A 278 8.33 -17.78 4.41
N LEU A 279 8.56 -16.64 5.05
CA LEU A 279 8.73 -16.59 6.50
C LEU A 279 7.42 -16.87 7.26
N ALA A 280 6.28 -16.43 6.71
CA ALA A 280 4.98 -16.71 7.31
C ALA A 280 4.62 -18.19 7.25
N ASP A 281 4.92 -18.83 6.13
CA ASP A 281 4.69 -20.28 5.96
C ASP A 281 5.59 -21.12 6.89
N ALA A 282 6.83 -20.69 7.11
CA ALA A 282 7.79 -21.41 7.95
C ALA A 282 7.62 -21.13 9.46
N PHE A 283 7.28 -19.91 9.85
CA PHE A 283 7.38 -19.45 11.25
C PHE A 283 6.11 -18.82 11.82
N GLY A 284 5.00 -18.77 11.03
CA GLY A 284 3.81 -18.01 11.36
C GLY A 284 4.00 -16.49 11.16
N ALA A 285 2.97 -15.69 11.40
CA ALA A 285 3.00 -14.25 11.11
C ALA A 285 3.63 -13.42 12.26
N VAL A 286 3.60 -13.89 13.50
CA VAL A 286 4.14 -13.16 14.66
C VAL A 286 5.64 -12.90 14.51
N ARG A 287 6.44 -13.95 14.23
CA ARG A 287 7.90 -13.81 14.19
C ARG A 287 8.39 -12.84 13.10
N PRO A 288 7.94 -12.95 11.83
CA PRO A 288 8.32 -11.98 10.80
C PRO A 288 7.91 -10.55 11.13
N THR A 289 6.75 -10.34 11.77
CA THR A 289 6.28 -9.02 12.16
C THR A 289 7.14 -8.44 13.29
N VAL A 290 7.51 -9.24 14.30
CA VAL A 290 8.44 -8.80 15.35
C VAL A 290 9.79 -8.41 14.76
N ILE A 291 10.37 -9.25 13.87
CA ILE A 291 11.64 -8.97 13.22
C ILE A 291 11.54 -7.65 12.40
N CYS A 292 10.45 -7.45 11.70
CA CYS A 292 10.18 -6.21 10.96
C CYS A 292 10.27 -4.98 11.88
N PHE A 293 9.59 -4.97 13.02
CA PHE A 293 9.62 -3.83 13.95
C PHE A 293 10.96 -3.70 14.69
N LEU A 294 11.68 -4.79 14.94
CA LEU A 294 13.05 -4.72 15.48
C LEU A 294 14.01 -4.08 14.47
N ILE A 295 13.92 -4.42 13.20
CA ILE A 295 14.70 -3.74 12.15
C ILE A 295 14.34 -2.26 12.11
N ARG A 296 13.05 -1.89 12.13
CA ARG A 296 12.60 -0.49 12.16
C ARG A 296 13.12 0.25 13.40
N MET A 297 13.07 -0.38 14.57
CA MET A 297 13.66 0.17 15.80
C MET A 297 15.14 0.51 15.59
N PHE A 298 15.90 -0.41 15.02
CA PHE A 298 17.33 -0.23 14.79
C PHE A 298 17.63 0.91 13.81
N ILE A 299 16.90 0.97 12.69
CA ILE A 299 17.15 2.00 11.67
C ILE A 299 16.67 3.38 12.10
N PHE A 300 15.59 3.50 12.92
CA PHE A 300 15.20 4.78 13.49
C PHE A 300 16.21 5.26 14.53
N ALA A 301 16.74 4.36 15.38
CA ALA A 301 17.83 4.70 16.27
C ALA A 301 19.07 5.16 15.47
N PHE A 302 19.46 4.42 14.44
CA PHE A 302 20.63 4.72 13.62
C PHE A 302 20.55 6.10 12.95
N ILE A 303 19.42 6.45 12.33
CA ILE A 303 19.27 7.74 11.63
C ILE A 303 19.23 8.95 12.59
N ILE A 304 18.91 8.76 13.87
CA ILE A 304 18.99 9.83 14.88
C ILE A 304 20.46 10.21 15.14
N PHE A 305 21.39 9.26 15.08
CA PHE A 305 22.81 9.50 15.39
C PHE A 305 23.61 9.94 14.18
N ASP A 306 23.27 9.47 12.97
CA ASP A 306 24.00 9.80 11.76
C ASP A 306 23.06 10.01 10.58
N GLN A 307 23.04 11.24 10.08
CA GLN A 307 22.24 11.70 8.95
C GLN A 307 23.09 11.95 7.70
N SER A 308 24.28 11.31 7.61
CA SER A 308 25.08 11.35 6.40
C SER A 308 24.34 10.73 5.20
N THR A 309 24.73 11.10 4.00
CA THR A 309 24.15 10.54 2.76
C THR A 309 24.14 9.01 2.78
N ALA A 310 25.23 8.38 3.23
CA ALA A 310 25.32 6.92 3.31
C ALA A 310 24.30 6.35 4.30
N SER A 311 24.16 6.97 5.46
CA SER A 311 23.22 6.54 6.51
C SER A 311 21.77 6.71 6.09
N ILE A 312 21.43 7.77 5.36
CA ILE A 312 20.12 7.99 4.78
C ILE A 312 19.78 6.88 3.76
N PHE A 313 20.77 6.47 2.94
CA PHE A 313 20.57 5.36 2.00
C PHE A 313 20.39 4.02 2.71
N VAL A 314 21.21 3.71 3.70
CA VAL A 314 21.06 2.48 4.51
C VAL A 314 19.70 2.46 5.19
N PHE A 315 19.29 3.57 5.81
CA PHE A 315 17.96 3.73 6.39
C PHE A 315 16.85 3.44 5.36
N GLY A 316 16.87 4.11 4.21
CA GLY A 316 15.83 3.95 3.19
C GLY A 316 15.75 2.53 2.62
N LEU A 317 16.89 1.89 2.34
CA LEU A 317 16.92 0.51 1.83
C LEU A 317 16.40 -0.50 2.85
N LEU A 318 16.84 -0.42 4.10
CA LEU A 318 16.37 -1.31 5.17
C LEU A 318 14.90 -1.04 5.52
N TYR A 319 14.48 0.24 5.52
CA TYR A 319 13.07 0.56 5.68
C TYR A 319 12.24 0.00 4.54
N GLY A 320 12.69 0.17 3.30
CA GLY A 320 12.05 -0.39 2.11
C GLY A 320 11.84 -1.90 2.23
N LEU A 321 12.85 -2.65 2.70
CA LEU A 321 12.74 -4.09 2.93
C LEU A 321 11.59 -4.43 3.89
N THR A 322 11.35 -3.60 4.92
CA THR A 322 10.30 -3.83 5.93
C THR A 322 8.93 -3.26 5.52
N PHE A 323 8.89 -2.37 4.52
CA PHE A 323 7.74 -1.54 4.20
C PHE A 323 6.47 -2.33 3.84
N LEU A 324 6.59 -3.32 2.96
CA LEU A 324 5.45 -4.11 2.47
C LEU A 324 5.30 -5.48 3.15
N ILE A 325 6.19 -5.84 4.08
CA ILE A 325 6.17 -7.16 4.76
C ILE A 325 4.83 -7.40 5.47
N THR A 326 4.28 -6.38 6.11
CA THR A 326 3.08 -6.49 6.93
C THR A 326 1.80 -6.71 6.11
N ALA A 327 1.76 -6.29 4.85
CA ALA A 327 0.56 -6.39 4.02
C ALA A 327 0.05 -7.84 3.82
N PRO A 328 0.84 -8.83 3.37
CA PRO A 328 0.39 -10.22 3.30
C PRO A 328 0.21 -10.85 4.69
N LEU A 329 0.98 -10.44 5.69
CA LEU A 329 0.86 -10.97 7.05
C LEU A 329 -0.49 -10.62 7.70
N THR A 330 -1.14 -9.51 7.32
CA THR A 330 -2.50 -9.18 7.78
C THR A 330 -3.48 -10.33 7.51
N VAL A 331 -3.45 -10.85 6.30
CA VAL A 331 -4.35 -11.94 5.87
C VAL A 331 -4.03 -13.22 6.63
N VAL A 332 -2.75 -13.50 6.88
CA VAL A 332 -2.30 -14.66 7.65
C VAL A 332 -2.77 -14.54 9.11
N PHE A 333 -2.57 -13.39 9.76
CA PHE A 333 -3.05 -13.15 11.12
C PHE A 333 -4.56 -13.35 11.24
N VAL A 334 -5.33 -12.70 10.36
CA VAL A 334 -6.80 -12.81 10.40
C VAL A 334 -7.23 -14.25 10.17
N GLY A 335 -6.62 -14.95 9.20
CA GLY A 335 -6.93 -16.35 8.91
C GLY A 335 -6.62 -17.29 10.08
N ASN A 336 -5.47 -17.11 10.74
CA ASN A 336 -5.03 -17.95 11.86
C ASN A 336 -5.82 -17.71 13.15
N ILE A 337 -6.25 -16.46 13.40
CA ILE A 337 -6.93 -16.10 14.65
C ILE A 337 -8.44 -16.22 14.54
N PHE A 338 -9.03 -15.71 13.45
CA PHE A 338 -10.48 -15.57 13.30
C PHE A 338 -11.09 -16.52 12.25
N GLY A 339 -10.23 -17.26 11.52
CA GLY A 339 -10.67 -18.11 10.41
C GLY A 339 -10.96 -17.33 9.14
N THR A 340 -11.42 -18.06 8.11
CA THR A 340 -11.55 -17.52 6.74
C THR A 340 -12.93 -16.91 6.44
N ALA A 341 -13.94 -17.19 7.26
CA ALA A 341 -15.33 -16.79 6.98
C ALA A 341 -15.53 -15.27 6.86
N ARG A 342 -14.71 -14.46 7.55
CA ARG A 342 -14.78 -12.99 7.56
C ARG A 342 -13.45 -12.32 7.24
N LEU A 343 -12.60 -13.03 6.52
CA LEU A 343 -11.24 -12.59 6.20
C LEU A 343 -11.23 -11.19 5.56
N GLY A 344 -12.05 -10.98 4.55
CA GLY A 344 -12.12 -9.70 3.83
C GLY A 344 -12.55 -8.54 4.71
N THR A 345 -13.59 -8.74 5.53
CA THR A 345 -14.11 -7.68 6.42
C THR A 345 -13.07 -7.28 7.47
N LEU A 346 -12.44 -8.25 8.12
CA LEU A 346 -11.48 -7.99 9.20
C LEU A 346 -10.16 -7.43 8.65
N ALA A 347 -9.62 -8.00 7.57
CA ALA A 347 -8.43 -7.47 6.91
C ALA A 347 -8.69 -6.06 6.35
N GLY A 348 -9.87 -5.82 5.80
CA GLY A 348 -10.29 -4.50 5.34
C GLY A 348 -10.36 -3.47 6.47
N SER A 349 -10.92 -3.85 7.63
CA SER A 349 -10.98 -2.96 8.81
C SER A 349 -9.58 -2.62 9.34
N ILE A 350 -8.66 -3.59 9.39
CA ILE A 350 -7.27 -3.37 9.77
C ILE A 350 -6.58 -2.44 8.77
N SER A 351 -6.78 -2.67 7.47
CA SER A 351 -6.21 -1.82 6.41
C SER A 351 -6.75 -0.40 6.44
N MET A 352 -8.03 -0.23 6.75
CA MET A 352 -8.64 1.10 6.95
C MET A 352 -7.98 1.83 8.11
N ALA A 353 -7.81 1.17 9.27
CA ALA A 353 -7.12 1.76 10.42
C ALA A 353 -5.66 2.13 10.11
N HIS A 354 -4.95 1.28 9.37
CA HIS A 354 -3.61 1.54 8.86
C HIS A 354 -3.57 2.81 7.99
N GLN A 355 -4.53 3.00 7.10
CA GLN A 355 -4.61 4.17 6.24
C GLN A 355 -4.91 5.47 7.03
N PHE A 356 -5.84 5.44 7.99
CA PHE A 356 -6.10 6.60 8.84
C PHE A 356 -4.87 7.02 9.65
N ALA A 357 -4.20 6.06 10.28
CA ALA A 357 -2.96 6.32 11.01
C ALA A 357 -1.83 6.78 10.07
N GLY A 358 -1.82 6.30 8.84
CA GLY A 358 -0.89 6.75 7.81
C GLY A 358 -1.06 8.22 7.46
N GLY A 359 -2.30 8.69 7.30
CA GLY A 359 -2.60 10.11 7.12
C GLY A 359 -2.10 10.96 8.29
N ALA A 360 -2.32 10.49 9.52
CA ALA A 360 -1.79 11.14 10.72
C ALA A 360 -0.24 11.18 10.70
N GLY A 361 0.42 10.09 10.33
CA GLY A 361 1.89 10.02 10.25
C GLY A 361 2.48 11.03 9.25
N ALA A 362 1.86 11.14 8.07
CA ALA A 362 2.24 12.14 7.07
C ALA A 362 2.08 13.57 7.59
N PHE A 363 0.94 13.86 8.23
CA PHE A 363 0.67 15.19 8.77
C PHE A 363 1.58 15.55 9.94
N PHE A 364 1.67 14.69 10.97
CA PHE A 364 2.47 14.97 12.17
C PHE A 364 3.96 15.10 11.84
N GLY A 365 4.49 14.32 10.89
CA GLY A 365 5.86 14.46 10.43
C GLY A 365 6.15 15.83 9.86
N ALA A 366 5.25 16.33 9.00
CA ALA A 366 5.37 17.67 8.44
C ALA A 366 5.20 18.78 9.51
N TRP A 367 4.22 18.63 10.42
CA TRP A 367 3.96 19.57 11.50
C TRP A 367 5.16 19.70 12.45
N ILE A 368 5.80 18.57 12.80
CA ILE A 368 7.03 18.60 13.61
C ILE A 368 8.12 19.35 12.86
N PHE A 369 8.31 19.07 11.56
CA PHE A 369 9.32 19.76 10.76
C PHE A 369 9.06 21.27 10.68
N ASP A 370 7.82 21.70 10.42
CA ASP A 370 7.46 23.11 10.31
C ASP A 370 7.71 23.88 11.63
N ASN A 371 7.55 23.21 12.79
CA ASN A 371 7.75 23.82 14.10
C ASN A 371 9.18 23.70 14.66
N ARG A 372 9.93 22.69 14.26
CA ARG A 372 11.27 22.37 14.83
C ARG A 372 12.40 22.54 13.82
N GLY A 373 12.11 22.64 12.53
CA GLY A 373 13.10 22.69 11.46
C GLY A 373 13.84 21.37 11.21
N SER A 374 13.46 20.27 11.90
CA SER A 374 14.06 18.95 11.73
C SER A 374 13.02 17.84 11.92
N TYR A 375 13.38 16.61 11.47
CA TYR A 375 12.58 15.40 11.70
C TYR A 375 13.04 14.58 12.92
N ASP A 376 14.00 15.06 13.73
CA ASP A 376 14.61 14.28 14.83
C ASP A 376 13.59 13.82 15.86
N ASP A 377 12.68 14.72 16.28
CA ASP A 377 11.64 14.37 17.23
C ASP A 377 10.66 13.34 16.65
N MET A 378 10.43 13.40 15.33
CA MET A 378 9.62 12.39 14.67
C MET A 378 10.34 11.03 14.65
N PHE A 379 11.62 10.98 14.32
CA PHE A 379 12.40 9.72 14.38
C PHE A 379 12.44 9.13 15.79
N ARG A 380 12.55 9.95 16.85
CA ARG A 380 12.44 9.51 18.24
C ARG A 380 11.07 8.89 18.55
N LEU A 381 9.99 9.55 18.10
CA LEU A 381 8.64 9.02 18.24
C LEU A 381 8.49 7.67 17.52
N LEU A 382 8.98 7.57 16.28
CA LEU A 382 8.91 6.33 15.48
C LEU A 382 9.73 5.19 16.08
N LEU A 383 10.88 5.50 16.72
CA LEU A 383 11.66 4.54 17.50
C LEU A 383 10.81 3.96 18.64
N ILE A 384 10.17 4.82 19.45
CA ILE A 384 9.31 4.40 20.57
C ILE A 384 8.14 3.55 20.05
N LEU A 385 7.50 3.99 18.97
CA LEU A 385 6.40 3.26 18.37
C LEU A 385 6.83 1.90 17.82
N SER A 386 8.07 1.77 17.28
CA SER A 386 8.60 0.48 16.81
C SER A 386 8.78 -0.49 17.98
N VAL A 387 9.30 -0.02 19.13
CA VAL A 387 9.40 -0.83 20.35
C VAL A 387 8.00 -1.27 20.79
N ALA A 388 7.06 -0.33 20.87
CA ALA A 388 5.68 -0.63 21.24
C ALA A 388 5.05 -1.69 20.31
N ALA A 389 5.19 -1.54 18.98
CA ALA A 389 4.67 -2.48 18.02
C ALA A 389 5.32 -3.86 18.11
N ALA A 390 6.64 -3.94 18.34
CA ALA A 390 7.33 -5.20 18.58
C ALA A 390 6.78 -5.91 19.82
N VAL A 391 6.61 -5.19 20.93
CA VAL A 391 6.04 -5.74 22.18
C VAL A 391 4.59 -6.17 21.97
N LEU A 392 3.73 -5.31 21.39
CA LEU A 392 2.33 -5.66 21.12
C LEU A 392 2.22 -6.89 20.23
N THR A 393 3.12 -7.04 19.26
CA THR A 393 3.11 -8.20 18.34
C THR A 393 3.40 -9.52 19.10
N THR A 394 4.25 -9.51 20.14
CA THR A 394 4.51 -10.71 20.95
C THR A 394 3.29 -11.16 21.76
N LEU A 395 2.34 -10.25 22.01
CA LEU A 395 1.09 -10.56 22.73
C LEU A 395 0.03 -11.17 21.81
N VAL A 396 0.22 -11.13 20.49
CA VAL A 396 -0.69 -11.74 19.53
C VAL A 396 -0.58 -13.26 19.60
N ARG A 397 -1.71 -13.91 19.81
CA ARG A 397 -1.80 -15.38 19.88
C ARG A 397 -2.37 -15.91 18.57
N GLU A 398 -1.54 -16.59 17.78
CA GLU A 398 -1.95 -17.23 16.50
C GLU A 398 -2.73 -18.55 16.73
N ARG A 399 -3.51 -18.65 17.80
CA ARG A 399 -4.42 -19.79 18.02
C ARG A 399 -5.85 -19.33 17.83
N ARG A 400 -6.66 -20.15 17.16
CA ARG A 400 -8.08 -19.87 17.00
C ARG A 400 -8.72 -19.64 18.37
N ILE A 401 -9.57 -18.62 18.44
CA ILE A 401 -10.31 -18.25 19.67
C ILE A 401 -11.31 -19.36 20.07
N ASP A 402 -11.70 -20.22 19.12
CA ASP A 402 -12.60 -21.37 19.32
C ASP A 402 -11.94 -22.63 19.94
N GLY A 403 -10.66 -22.55 20.29
CA GLY A 403 -9.94 -23.64 20.95
C GLY A 403 -9.57 -24.83 20.05
N THR A 404 -9.91 -24.81 18.78
CA THR A 404 -9.45 -25.84 17.84
C THR A 404 -7.99 -25.57 17.49
N ALA A 405 -7.08 -26.36 18.06
CA ALA A 405 -5.68 -26.32 17.71
C ALA A 405 -5.54 -26.66 16.21
N THR A 406 -4.91 -25.77 15.45
CA THR A 406 -4.38 -26.18 14.14
C THR A 406 -3.38 -27.29 14.40
N SER A 407 -3.65 -28.50 13.93
CA SER A 407 -2.66 -29.56 13.92
C SER A 407 -1.38 -29.05 13.26
N PRO A 408 -0.18 -29.33 13.84
CA PRO A 408 1.07 -29.00 13.18
C PRO A 408 1.07 -29.66 11.79
N PRO A 409 1.70 -29.04 10.78
CA PRO A 409 1.84 -29.65 9.47
C PRO A 409 2.45 -31.05 9.66
N PRO A 410 1.98 -32.08 8.90
CA PRO A 410 2.58 -33.40 8.96
C PRO A 410 4.07 -33.24 8.63
N GLY A 411 4.88 -33.88 9.44
CA GLY A 411 6.32 -33.69 9.55
C GLY A 411 7.07 -33.76 8.23
N LEU A 412 8.15 -32.98 8.18
CA LEU A 412 9.29 -33.16 7.30
C LEU A 412 10.03 -34.43 7.69
#